data_9a24ddc5912d0a90c87f6a3c937c4230
#
_entry.id   9a24ddc5912d0a90c87f6a3c937c4230
#
_cell.length_a   1.000
_cell.length_b   1.000
_cell.length_c   1.000
_cell.angle_alpha   90.00
_cell.angle_beta   90.00
_cell.angle_gamma   90.00
#
_symmetry.space_group_name_H-M   'P 1'
#
loop_
_entity.id
_entity.type
_entity.pdbx_description
1 polymer ?
#
loop_
_entity_poly.entity_id
_entity_poly.type
_entity_poly.pdbx_seq_one_letter_code
_entity_poly.pdbx_strand_id
1 'polypeptide(L)'
;MNHLIISCIGPDKTGLVDTLSKVISKHQGNWQVSSLHHLSGFFAGVIEVAVASEKSESLISELKAINGLSCQIEVAEPDLPDVVSNLVLEITANDRAGIVQEVSSVIHHQNGNLIKLISSNDSAAHSGQDIFKAKAEIAIDDKSV
;
A
#
# COMPACT_ATOMS: atom_id res chain seq x y z
N MET A 1 19.15 6.02 -10.95
CA MET A 1 17.74 5.68 -11.16
C MET A 1 16.85 6.32 -10.11
N ASN A 2 15.70 6.78 -10.52
CA ASN A 2 14.70 7.29 -9.58
C ASN A 2 13.74 6.19 -9.18
N HIS A 3 13.32 6.22 -7.93
CA HIS A 3 12.25 5.36 -7.44
C HIS A 3 11.00 6.21 -7.24
N LEU A 4 9.95 5.87 -7.97
CA LEU A 4 8.67 6.59 -7.89
C LEU A 4 7.71 5.80 -7.02
N ILE A 5 7.10 6.48 -6.07
CA ILE A 5 6.03 5.92 -5.26
C ILE A 5 4.72 6.48 -5.78
N ILE A 6 3.91 5.61 -6.35
CA ILE A 6 2.67 5.98 -7.04
C ILE A 6 1.49 5.52 -6.20
N SER A 7 0.61 6.45 -5.86
CA SER A 7 -0.67 6.15 -5.23
C SER A 7 -1.77 6.47 -6.24
N CYS A 8 -2.68 5.55 -6.47
CA CYS A 8 -3.71 5.73 -7.49
C CYS A 8 -5.08 5.27 -7.01
N ILE A 9 -6.11 5.94 -7.51
CA ILE A 9 -7.50 5.60 -7.25
C ILE A 9 -8.37 6.04 -8.42
N GLY A 10 -9.36 5.24 -8.76
CA GLY A 10 -10.34 5.58 -9.78
C GLY A 10 -11.51 4.61 -9.76
N PRO A 11 -12.62 4.96 -10.44
CA PRO A 11 -13.73 4.03 -10.61
C PRO A 11 -13.23 2.75 -11.27
N ASP A 12 -13.74 1.61 -10.81
CA ASP A 12 -13.31 0.32 -11.35
C ASP A 12 -13.69 0.20 -12.83
N LYS A 13 -12.66 0.07 -13.67
CA LYS A 13 -12.82 -0.15 -15.11
C LYS A 13 -11.95 -1.32 -15.52
N THR A 14 -12.46 -2.12 -16.45
CA THR A 14 -11.67 -3.18 -17.04
C THR A 14 -10.42 -2.61 -17.72
N GLY A 15 -9.28 -3.19 -17.43
CA GLY A 15 -8.04 -2.85 -18.10
C GLY A 15 -7.22 -1.71 -17.49
N LEU A 16 -7.59 -1.21 -16.31
CA LEU A 16 -6.81 -0.14 -15.66
C LEU A 16 -5.38 -0.58 -15.35
N VAL A 17 -5.20 -1.79 -14.85
CA VAL A 17 -3.86 -2.31 -14.57
C VAL A 17 -3.06 -2.47 -15.85
N ASP A 18 -3.70 -2.92 -16.91
CA ASP A 18 -3.06 -3.05 -18.21
C ASP A 18 -2.61 -1.68 -18.73
N THR A 19 -3.45 -0.67 -18.60
CA THR A 19 -3.10 0.69 -18.99
C THR A 19 -1.91 1.22 -18.18
N LEU A 20 -1.94 1.03 -16.87
CA LEU A 20 -0.84 1.42 -15.98
C LEU A 20 0.47 0.75 -16.38
N SER A 21 0.43 -0.56 -16.57
CA SER A 21 1.62 -1.33 -16.89
C SER A 21 2.19 -0.96 -18.25
N LYS A 22 1.34 -0.64 -19.21
CA LYS A 22 1.79 -0.20 -20.54
C LYS A 22 2.47 1.15 -20.48
N VAL A 23 1.93 2.10 -19.72
CA VAL A 23 2.55 3.41 -19.55
C VAL A 23 3.91 3.28 -18.88
N ILE A 24 3.99 2.51 -17.81
CA ILE A 24 5.24 2.28 -17.09
C ILE A 24 6.28 1.61 -18.00
N SER A 25 5.85 0.60 -18.72
CA SER A 25 6.73 -0.16 -19.64
C SER A 25 7.23 0.71 -20.79
N LYS A 26 6.39 1.58 -21.32
CA LYS A 26 6.75 2.51 -22.41
C LYS A 26 7.93 3.40 -22.04
N HIS A 27 8.04 3.77 -20.78
CA HIS A 27 9.14 4.60 -20.29
C HIS A 27 10.26 3.75 -19.68
N GLN A 28 10.24 2.43 -19.93
CA GLN A 28 11.23 1.49 -19.43
C GLN A 28 11.31 1.49 -17.90
N GLY A 29 10.17 1.74 -17.25
CA GLY A 29 10.05 1.64 -15.81
C GLY A 29 9.99 0.18 -15.38
N ASN A 30 10.62 -0.12 -14.27
CA ASN A 30 10.57 -1.44 -13.67
C ASN A 30 9.58 -1.44 -12.51
N TRP A 31 8.49 -2.17 -12.69
CA TRP A 31 7.44 -2.35 -11.66
C TRP A 31 7.99 -3.26 -10.56
N GLN A 32 8.18 -2.73 -9.39
CA GLN A 32 8.82 -3.48 -8.29
C GLN A 32 7.82 -4.02 -7.29
N VAL A 33 7.31 -3.19 -6.41
CA VAL A 33 6.40 -3.59 -5.35
C VAL A 33 5.06 -2.93 -5.59
N SER A 34 3.97 -3.66 -5.36
CA SER A 34 2.65 -3.07 -5.51
C SER A 34 1.62 -3.75 -4.62
N SER A 35 0.59 -3.01 -4.30
CA SER A 35 -0.60 -3.51 -3.63
C SER A 35 -1.81 -2.79 -4.22
N LEU A 36 -2.64 -3.53 -4.96
CA LEU A 36 -3.76 -2.98 -5.71
C LEU A 36 -5.03 -3.74 -5.31
N HIS A 37 -6.12 -3.01 -5.11
CA HIS A 37 -7.37 -3.59 -4.60
C HIS A 37 -8.60 -3.01 -5.28
N HIS A 38 -9.63 -3.83 -5.38
CA HIS A 38 -10.98 -3.39 -5.68
C HIS A 38 -11.73 -3.19 -4.37
N LEU A 39 -12.19 -1.97 -4.11
CA LEU A 39 -12.89 -1.64 -2.87
C LEU A 39 -14.12 -0.81 -3.19
N SER A 40 -15.30 -1.34 -2.92
CA SER A 40 -16.57 -0.61 -3.03
C SER A 40 -16.75 0.10 -4.38
N GLY A 41 -16.44 -0.58 -5.47
CA GLY A 41 -16.58 -0.05 -6.82
C GLY A 41 -15.43 0.82 -7.29
N PHE A 42 -14.36 0.92 -6.49
CA PHE A 42 -13.16 1.65 -6.86
C PHE A 42 -11.97 0.71 -6.96
N PHE A 43 -11.05 1.08 -7.81
CA PHE A 43 -9.73 0.47 -7.90
C PHE A 43 -8.75 1.43 -7.23
N ALA A 44 -7.94 0.92 -6.32
CA ALA A 44 -7.00 1.77 -5.57
C ALA A 44 -5.74 0.99 -5.18
N GLY A 45 -4.64 1.71 -5.05
CA GLY A 45 -3.42 1.07 -4.57
C GLY A 45 -2.17 1.91 -4.67
N VAL A 46 -1.06 1.24 -4.36
CA VAL A 46 0.27 1.84 -4.37
C VAL A 46 1.22 0.97 -5.18
N ILE A 47 2.16 1.62 -5.87
CA ILE A 47 3.15 0.96 -6.70
C ILE A 47 4.49 1.66 -6.54
N GLU A 48 5.56 0.88 -6.43
CA GLU A 48 6.92 1.41 -6.51
C GLU A 48 7.52 1.04 -7.86
N VAL A 49 8.05 2.03 -8.58
CA VAL A 49 8.64 1.86 -9.91
C VAL A 49 10.03 2.44 -9.92
N ALA A 50 10.99 1.68 -10.43
CA ALA A 50 12.34 2.20 -10.71
C ALA A 50 12.40 2.65 -12.16
N VAL A 51 12.86 3.86 -12.42
CA VAL A 51 12.93 4.42 -13.76
C VAL A 51 14.19 5.29 -13.89
N ALA A 52 14.75 5.34 -15.10
CA ALA A 52 15.89 6.19 -15.37
C ALA A 52 15.53 7.68 -15.13
N SER A 53 16.46 8.44 -14.55
CA SER A 53 16.21 9.83 -14.16
C SER A 53 15.72 10.68 -15.33
N GLU A 54 16.27 10.49 -16.52
CA GLU A 54 15.89 11.26 -17.70
C GLU A 54 14.49 10.92 -18.23
N LYS A 55 13.90 9.80 -17.80
CA LYS A 55 12.55 9.40 -18.21
C LYS A 55 11.51 9.64 -17.15
N SER A 56 11.93 10.04 -15.97
CA SER A 56 11.08 10.16 -14.79
C SER A 56 9.95 11.18 -15.00
N GLU A 57 10.27 12.37 -15.49
CA GLU A 57 9.27 13.43 -15.71
C GLU A 57 8.24 13.05 -16.76
N SER A 58 8.67 12.43 -17.84
CA SER A 58 7.75 11.96 -18.89
C SER A 58 6.80 10.92 -18.37
N LEU A 59 7.30 9.99 -17.58
CA LEU A 59 6.47 8.95 -16.95
C LEU A 59 5.46 9.55 -16.00
N ILE A 60 5.89 10.46 -15.12
CA ILE A 60 5.00 11.14 -14.18
C ILE A 60 3.88 11.87 -14.92
N SER A 61 4.23 12.61 -15.96
CA SER A 61 3.27 13.37 -16.75
C SER A 61 2.24 12.45 -17.39
N GLU A 62 2.68 11.34 -17.97
CA GLU A 62 1.77 10.41 -18.64
C GLU A 62 0.89 9.65 -17.65
N LEU A 63 1.41 9.28 -16.48
CA LEU A 63 0.62 8.66 -15.42
C LEU A 63 -0.51 9.59 -14.94
N LYS A 64 -0.20 10.86 -14.76
CA LYS A 64 -1.20 11.85 -14.33
C LYS A 64 -2.25 12.14 -15.40
N ALA A 65 -1.95 11.82 -16.64
CA ALA A 65 -2.86 12.02 -17.76
C ALA A 65 -3.76 10.82 -18.04
N ILE A 66 -3.61 9.71 -17.31
CA ILE A 66 -4.46 8.54 -17.50
C ILE A 66 -5.90 8.88 -17.15
N ASN A 67 -6.79 8.67 -18.13
CA ASN A 67 -8.21 8.98 -17.98
C ASN A 67 -8.87 8.00 -17.02
N GLY A 68 -9.60 8.53 -16.03
CA GLY A 68 -10.30 7.71 -15.08
C GLY A 68 -9.45 7.22 -13.90
N LEU A 69 -8.21 7.68 -13.80
CA LEU A 69 -7.32 7.30 -12.71
C LEU A 69 -6.65 8.54 -12.15
N SER A 70 -6.78 8.75 -10.85
CA SER A 70 -6.12 9.85 -10.15
C SER A 70 -4.84 9.31 -9.52
N CYS A 71 -3.70 9.83 -9.93
CA CYS A 71 -2.40 9.40 -9.44
C CYS A 71 -1.72 10.51 -8.66
N GLN A 72 -1.17 10.16 -7.52
CA GLN A 72 -0.26 11.01 -6.76
C GLN A 72 1.09 10.31 -6.75
N ILE A 73 2.15 11.06 -7.09
CA ILE A 73 3.46 10.47 -7.32
C ILE A 73 4.50 11.22 -6.52
N GLU A 74 5.30 10.48 -5.75
CA GLU A 74 6.42 11.00 -5.00
C GLU A 74 7.71 10.38 -5.53
N VAL A 75 8.76 11.17 -5.62
CA VAL A 75 10.09 10.68 -5.98
C VAL A 75 10.82 10.36 -4.69
N ALA A 76 11.14 9.08 -4.49
CA ALA A 76 11.81 8.64 -3.27
C ALA A 76 13.28 9.03 -3.32
N GLU A 77 13.83 9.37 -2.16
CA GLU A 77 15.26 9.64 -2.03
C GLU A 77 16.04 8.34 -2.16
N PRO A 78 17.04 8.28 -3.05
CA PRO A 78 17.70 7.01 -3.36
C PRO A 78 18.53 6.42 -2.22
N ASP A 79 18.91 7.23 -1.23
CA ASP A 79 19.79 6.81 -0.15
C ASP A 79 19.07 6.47 1.14
N LEU A 80 17.73 6.50 1.15
CA LEU A 80 16.98 6.10 2.34
C LEU A 80 17.00 4.58 2.48
N PRO A 81 17.37 4.06 3.66
CA PRO A 81 17.34 2.61 3.87
C PRO A 81 15.91 2.10 3.92
N ASP A 82 15.69 0.90 3.42
CA ASP A 82 14.40 0.26 3.54
C ASP A 82 14.10 -0.03 5.00
N VAL A 83 12.85 0.19 5.38
CA VAL A 83 12.39 -0.19 6.72
C VAL A 83 12.02 -1.66 6.69
N VAL A 84 12.69 -2.46 7.52
CA VAL A 84 12.47 -3.90 7.55
C VAL A 84 11.72 -4.25 8.83
N SER A 85 10.62 -4.99 8.68
CA SER A 85 9.88 -5.48 9.82
C SER A 85 10.62 -6.64 10.48
N ASN A 86 10.58 -6.69 11.81
CA ASN A 86 11.14 -7.80 12.58
C ASN A 86 10.10 -8.54 13.41
N LEU A 87 8.84 -8.17 13.28
CA LEU A 87 7.74 -8.81 13.99
C LEU A 87 6.50 -8.82 13.11
N VAL A 88 5.82 -9.96 13.07
CA VAL A 88 4.53 -10.08 12.40
C VAL A 88 3.48 -10.40 13.45
N LEU A 89 2.41 -9.62 13.48
CA LEU A 89 1.29 -9.81 14.40
C LEU A 89 0.05 -10.16 13.60
N GLU A 90 -0.59 -11.28 13.96
CA GLU A 90 -1.86 -11.67 13.39
C GLU A 90 -2.96 -11.46 14.44
N ILE A 91 -4.04 -10.81 14.02
CA ILE A 91 -5.14 -10.43 14.91
C ILE A 91 -6.43 -11.01 14.36
N THR A 92 -7.18 -11.68 15.23
CA THR A 92 -8.53 -12.12 14.94
C THR A 92 -9.41 -11.74 16.13
N ALA A 93 -10.44 -10.96 15.88
CA ALA A 93 -11.31 -10.44 16.93
C ALA A 93 -12.70 -10.15 16.41
N ASN A 94 -13.68 -10.07 17.29
CA ASN A 94 -14.98 -9.54 16.92
C ASN A 94 -14.80 -8.08 16.47
N ASP A 95 -15.42 -7.76 15.33
CA ASP A 95 -15.28 -6.41 14.79
C ASP A 95 -16.01 -5.39 15.67
N ARG A 96 -15.36 -4.28 15.89
CA ARG A 96 -15.92 -3.14 16.63
C ARG A 96 -15.17 -1.88 16.26
N ALA A 97 -15.82 -0.75 16.50
CA ALA A 97 -15.19 0.54 16.27
C ALA A 97 -13.95 0.70 17.15
N GLY A 98 -12.88 1.26 16.57
CA GLY A 98 -11.67 1.59 17.32
C GLY A 98 -10.65 0.48 17.47
N ILE A 99 -10.88 -0.69 16.86
CA ILE A 99 -9.95 -1.82 17.03
C ILE A 99 -8.57 -1.52 16.44
N VAL A 100 -8.50 -0.87 15.27
CA VAL A 100 -7.22 -0.52 14.66
C VAL A 100 -6.49 0.53 15.49
N GLN A 101 -7.22 1.49 16.05
CA GLN A 101 -6.63 2.51 16.91
C GLN A 101 -6.02 1.88 18.18
N GLU A 102 -6.69 0.91 18.78
CA GLU A 102 -6.16 0.22 19.95
C GLU A 102 -4.89 -0.56 19.64
N VAL A 103 -4.91 -1.31 18.54
CA VAL A 103 -3.74 -2.08 18.12
C VAL A 103 -2.57 -1.15 17.80
N SER A 104 -2.82 -0.08 17.06
CA SER A 104 -1.82 0.91 16.70
C SER A 104 -1.23 1.58 17.95
N SER A 105 -2.06 1.89 18.93
CA SER A 105 -1.63 2.51 20.18
C SER A 105 -0.72 1.58 20.98
N VAL A 106 -1.07 0.30 21.08
CA VAL A 106 -0.24 -0.69 21.77
C VAL A 106 1.13 -0.80 21.10
N ILE A 107 1.15 -0.89 19.78
CA ILE A 107 2.39 -0.97 19.00
C ILE A 107 3.26 0.26 19.28
N HIS A 108 2.66 1.44 19.26
CA HIS A 108 3.37 2.70 19.50
C HIS A 108 3.95 2.75 20.91
N HIS A 109 3.20 2.32 21.92
CA HIS A 109 3.65 2.30 23.31
C HIS A 109 4.81 1.33 23.54
N GLN A 110 4.94 0.32 22.72
CA GLN A 110 6.05 -0.63 22.76
C GLN A 110 7.22 -0.20 21.87
N ASN A 111 7.24 1.05 21.44
CA ASN A 111 8.25 1.62 20.53
C ASN A 111 8.30 0.89 19.20
N GLY A 112 7.18 0.34 18.78
CA GLY A 112 7.04 -0.28 17.48
C GLY A 112 6.58 0.71 16.42
N ASN A 113 6.98 0.46 15.19
CA ASN A 113 6.51 1.19 14.03
C ASN A 113 5.74 0.23 13.13
N LEU A 114 4.50 0.59 12.81
CA LEU A 114 3.68 -0.21 11.91
C LEU A 114 4.14 0.04 10.47
N ILE A 115 4.70 -1.00 9.85
CA ILE A 115 5.24 -0.91 8.49
C ILE A 115 4.18 -1.24 7.46
N LYS A 116 3.35 -2.25 7.74
CA LYS A 116 2.33 -2.71 6.81
C LYS A 116 1.15 -3.28 7.59
N LEU A 117 -0.05 -2.91 7.18
CA LEU A 117 -1.27 -3.46 7.75
C LEU A 117 -2.18 -3.93 6.63
N ILE A 118 -2.55 -5.19 6.68
CA ILE A 118 -3.58 -5.75 5.79
C ILE A 118 -4.70 -6.25 6.68
N SER A 119 -5.91 -5.80 6.43
CA SER A 119 -7.05 -6.18 7.24
C SER A 119 -8.25 -6.53 6.37
N SER A 120 -9.12 -7.34 6.94
CA SER A 120 -10.40 -7.69 6.33
C SER A 120 -11.46 -7.82 7.40
N ASN A 121 -12.70 -7.69 6.98
CA ASN A 121 -13.85 -7.85 7.83
C ASN A 121 -14.72 -8.93 7.22
N ASP A 122 -14.85 -10.07 7.89
CA ASP A 122 -15.61 -11.20 7.41
C ASP A 122 -16.85 -11.43 8.28
N SER A 123 -17.97 -11.73 7.64
CA SER A 123 -19.18 -12.11 8.34
C SER A 123 -19.07 -13.56 8.80
N ALA A 124 -19.26 -13.81 10.10
CA ALA A 124 -19.27 -15.16 10.63
C ALA A 124 -20.63 -15.81 10.29
N ALA A 125 -20.59 -16.91 9.51
CA ALA A 125 -21.78 -17.51 8.91
C ALA A 125 -22.81 -17.99 9.93
N HIS A 126 -22.41 -18.33 11.15
CA HIS A 126 -23.29 -18.93 12.14
C HIS A 126 -23.65 -18.04 13.32
N SER A 127 -22.93 -16.97 13.55
CA SER A 127 -23.15 -16.10 14.71
C SER A 127 -23.77 -14.75 14.37
N GLY A 128 -23.78 -14.37 13.10
CA GLY A 128 -24.24 -13.04 12.69
C GLY A 128 -23.33 -11.92 13.10
N GLN A 129 -22.18 -12.21 13.68
CA GLN A 129 -21.18 -11.21 14.07
C GLN A 129 -20.08 -11.16 13.05
N ASP A 130 -19.61 -9.92 12.79
CA ASP A 130 -18.48 -9.71 11.91
C ASP A 130 -17.18 -10.00 12.65
N ILE A 131 -16.22 -10.55 11.93
CA ILE A 131 -14.90 -10.85 12.45
C ILE A 131 -13.88 -9.98 11.75
N PHE A 132 -13.09 -9.27 12.55
CA PHE A 132 -11.96 -8.49 12.07
C PHE A 132 -10.72 -9.37 12.06
N LYS A 133 -10.04 -9.41 10.92
CA LYS A 133 -8.77 -10.11 10.77
C LYS A 133 -7.74 -9.15 10.22
N ALA A 134 -6.55 -9.16 10.81
CA ALA A 134 -5.47 -8.31 10.35
C ALA A 134 -4.13 -8.99 10.47
N LYS A 135 -3.23 -8.61 9.58
CA LYS A 135 -1.83 -8.98 9.64
C LYS A 135 -1.02 -7.70 9.63
N ALA A 136 -0.24 -7.49 10.66
CA ALA A 136 0.59 -6.30 10.82
C ALA A 136 2.06 -6.69 10.78
N GLU A 137 2.82 -5.98 9.95
CA GLU A 137 4.28 -6.08 9.93
C GLU A 137 4.85 -4.88 10.69
N ILE A 138 5.67 -5.14 11.67
CA ILE A 138 6.09 -4.15 12.67
C ILE A 138 7.59 -4.16 12.79
N ALA A 139 8.19 -2.99 12.89
CA ALA A 139 9.59 -2.82 13.28
C ALA A 139 9.64 -2.37 14.73
N ILE A 140 10.28 -3.15 15.58
CA ILE A 140 10.46 -2.82 17.00
C ILE A 140 11.94 -2.61 17.26
N ASP A 141 12.26 -1.54 18.00
CA ASP A 141 13.62 -1.28 18.43
C ASP A 141 13.98 -2.23 19.57
N ASP A 142 15.03 -3.03 19.37
CA ASP A 142 15.51 -4.00 20.36
C ASP A 142 15.91 -3.36 21.68
N LYS A 143 16.27 -2.09 21.68
CA LYS A 143 16.68 -1.38 22.88
C LYS A 143 15.52 -1.08 23.81
N SER A 144 14.30 -1.26 23.36
CA SER A 144 13.11 -0.98 24.15
C SER A 144 12.64 -2.16 24.99
N VAL A 145 13.30 -3.28 24.90
CA VAL A 145 12.95 -4.50 25.63
C VAL A 145 13.61 -4.53 27.00
#